data_e9b6c40aa2b370d11abbb5a585960ad6
#
_entry.id   e9b6c40aa2b370d11abbb5a585960ad6
#
_cell.length_a   1.000
_cell.length_b   1.000
_cell.length_c   1.000
_cell.angle_alpha   90.00
_cell.angle_beta   90.00
_cell.angle_gamma   90.00
#
_symmetry.space_group_name_H-M   'P 1'
#
loop_
_entity.id
_entity.type
_entity.pdbx_description
1 polymer ?
#
loop_
_entity_poly.entity_id
_entity_poly.type
_entity_poly.pdbx_seq_one_letter_code
_entity_poly.pdbx_strand_id
1 'polypeptide(L)'
;EAWKFLAEANTARIVARIMRETAGLALSQNISLKAGPPWELDTVIEKSEDEVVAMLVQRGQAQSQTAPHFRQSMLQDIDKGKPIEVEETFGFALREAKKLDLTIPTVETCYRILAGINRLPSISA
;
A
#
# COMPACT_ATOMS: atom_id res chain seq x y z
N GLU A 1 5.41 11.85 6.35
CA GLU A 1 5.99 10.84 7.25
C GLU A 1 5.07 9.64 7.33
N ALA A 2 5.64 8.44 7.17
CA ALA A 2 4.88 7.20 7.02
C ALA A 2 3.98 6.91 8.24
N TRP A 3 4.45 7.20 9.46
CA TRP A 3 3.69 6.91 10.66
C TRP A 3 2.37 7.69 10.73
N LYS A 4 2.33 8.89 10.18
CA LYS A 4 1.10 9.70 10.18
C LYS A 4 0.00 9.02 9.37
N PHE A 5 0.38 8.42 8.26
CA PHE A 5 -0.54 7.70 7.39
C PHE A 5 -1.06 6.43 8.06
N LEU A 6 -0.19 5.71 8.77
CA LEU A 6 -0.56 4.48 9.47
C LEU A 6 -1.35 4.75 10.75
N ALA A 7 -1.03 5.82 11.47
CA ALA A 7 -1.66 6.11 12.75
C ALA A 7 -3.07 6.70 12.64
N GLU A 8 -3.47 7.15 11.45
CA GLU A 8 -4.82 7.67 11.22
C GLU A 8 -5.73 6.55 10.70
N ALA A 9 -6.89 6.38 11.34
CA ALA A 9 -7.76 5.23 11.08
C ALA A 9 -8.24 5.12 9.62
N ASN A 10 -8.56 6.23 8.97
CA ASN A 10 -9.05 6.19 7.59
C ASN A 10 -7.97 5.80 6.59
N THR A 11 -6.78 6.39 6.72
CA THR A 11 -5.65 6.05 5.84
C THR A 11 -5.10 4.67 6.15
N ALA A 12 -5.11 4.25 7.43
CA ALA A 12 -4.77 2.88 7.82
C ALA A 12 -5.73 1.86 7.17
N ARG A 13 -7.01 2.20 7.03
CA ARG A 13 -7.99 1.32 6.37
C ARG A 13 -7.66 1.13 4.89
N ILE A 14 -7.20 2.17 4.21
CA ILE A 14 -6.75 2.06 2.81
C ILE A 14 -5.58 1.08 2.72
N VAL A 15 -4.60 1.23 3.60
CA VAL A 15 -3.43 0.33 3.65
C VAL A 15 -3.86 -1.10 3.95
N ALA A 16 -4.78 -1.30 4.91
CA ALA A 16 -5.30 -2.62 5.25
C ALA A 16 -5.95 -3.31 4.05
N ARG A 17 -6.74 -2.58 3.27
CA ARG A 17 -7.38 -3.10 2.07
C ARG A 17 -6.36 -3.47 0.99
N ILE A 18 -5.36 -2.61 0.77
CA ILE A 18 -4.27 -2.90 -0.17
C ILE A 18 -3.55 -4.18 0.24
N MET A 19 -3.21 -4.32 1.51
CA MET A 19 -2.52 -5.52 2.01
C MET A 19 -3.34 -6.77 1.80
N ARG A 20 -4.64 -6.74 2.10
CA ARG A 20 -5.51 -7.89 1.95
C ARG A 20 -5.72 -8.26 0.48
N GLU A 21 -5.91 -7.27 -0.39
CA GLU A 21 -6.04 -7.50 -1.83
C GLU A 21 -4.77 -8.10 -2.41
N THR A 22 -3.62 -7.57 -2.01
CA THR A 22 -2.32 -8.06 -2.47
C THR A 22 -2.04 -9.47 -1.97
N ALA A 23 -2.35 -9.75 -0.70
CA ALA A 23 -2.21 -11.09 -0.12
C ALA A 23 -3.12 -12.09 -0.83
N GLY A 24 -4.37 -11.72 -1.11
CA GLY A 24 -5.31 -12.56 -1.85
C GLY A 24 -4.83 -12.85 -3.27
N LEU A 25 -4.26 -11.86 -3.94
CA LEU A 25 -3.67 -12.04 -5.26
C LEU A 25 -2.51 -13.03 -5.23
N ALA A 26 -1.60 -12.88 -4.27
CA ALA A 26 -0.45 -13.78 -4.11
C ALA A 26 -0.90 -15.22 -3.88
N LEU A 27 -1.88 -15.43 -3.01
CA LEU A 27 -2.43 -16.77 -2.77
C LEU A 27 -3.07 -17.37 -4.02
N SER A 28 -3.75 -16.55 -4.82
CA SER A 28 -4.35 -16.99 -6.09
C SER A 28 -3.31 -17.38 -7.12
N GLN A 29 -2.08 -16.89 -6.98
CA GLN A 29 -0.94 -17.27 -7.82
C GLN A 29 -0.13 -18.43 -7.23
N ASN A 30 -0.65 -19.09 -6.17
CA ASN A 30 0.03 -20.16 -5.44
C ASN A 30 1.34 -19.71 -4.80
N ILE A 31 1.45 -18.43 -4.45
CA ILE A 31 2.60 -17.89 -3.75
C ILE A 31 2.35 -18.01 -2.25
N SER A 32 3.28 -18.64 -1.52
CA SER A 32 3.20 -18.73 -0.07
C SER A 32 3.46 -17.38 0.57
N LEU A 33 2.59 -16.99 1.52
CA LEU A 33 2.81 -15.79 2.31
C LEU A 33 3.75 -16.14 3.46
N LYS A 34 4.86 -15.42 3.55
CA LYS A 34 5.85 -15.66 4.62
C LYS A 34 5.54 -14.76 5.80
N ALA A 35 5.62 -15.37 7.00
CA ALA A 35 5.58 -14.62 8.25
C ALA A 35 6.84 -13.77 8.36
N GLY A 36 6.69 -12.56 8.84
CA GLY A 36 7.84 -11.72 9.16
C GLY A 36 7.63 -10.25 8.89
N PRO A 37 8.43 -9.44 9.58
CA PRO A 37 8.38 -7.99 9.38
C PRO A 37 8.81 -7.62 7.96
N PRO A 38 8.38 -6.42 7.45
CA PRO A 38 7.51 -5.51 8.20
C PRO A 38 6.02 -5.82 8.08
N TRP A 39 5.65 -6.65 7.12
CA TRP A 39 4.25 -6.82 6.72
C TRP A 39 3.83 -8.28 6.84
N GLU A 40 3.41 -8.72 7.96
CA GLU A 40 2.97 -10.07 8.25
C GLU A 40 1.72 -10.46 7.42
N LEU A 41 1.88 -10.57 6.10
CA LEU A 41 0.77 -10.79 5.16
C LEU A 41 0.01 -12.09 5.43
N ASP A 42 0.72 -13.10 5.93
CA ASP A 42 0.12 -14.37 6.33
C ASP A 42 -0.92 -14.19 7.46
N THR A 43 -0.66 -13.27 8.40
CA THR A 43 -1.60 -12.97 9.49
C THR A 43 -2.69 -12.01 9.03
N VAL A 44 -2.38 -11.10 8.11
CA VAL A 44 -3.35 -10.14 7.58
C VAL A 44 -4.54 -10.84 6.93
N ILE A 45 -4.29 -11.91 6.17
CA ILE A 45 -5.36 -12.63 5.46
C ILE A 45 -6.31 -13.34 6.42
N GLU A 46 -5.85 -13.69 7.61
CA GLU A 46 -6.65 -14.37 8.63
C GLU A 46 -7.41 -13.41 9.53
N LYS A 47 -7.04 -12.13 9.54
CA LYS A 47 -7.66 -11.13 10.40
C LYS A 47 -8.78 -10.40 9.66
N SER A 48 -9.74 -9.85 10.42
CA SER A 48 -10.72 -8.93 9.85
C SER A 48 -10.05 -7.62 9.45
N GLU A 49 -10.72 -6.87 8.59
CA GLU A 49 -10.22 -5.54 8.20
C GLU A 49 -10.01 -4.64 9.41
N ASP A 50 -10.96 -4.63 10.35
CA ASP A 50 -10.86 -3.81 11.55
C ASP A 50 -9.68 -4.19 12.42
N GLU A 51 -9.39 -5.48 12.55
CA GLU A 51 -8.22 -5.96 13.28
C GLU A 51 -6.91 -5.50 12.61
N VAL A 52 -6.86 -5.54 11.28
CA VAL A 52 -5.69 -5.07 10.53
C VAL A 52 -5.52 -3.55 10.71
N VAL A 53 -6.61 -2.79 10.66
CA VAL A 53 -6.57 -1.35 10.90
C VAL A 53 -6.01 -1.05 12.27
N ALA A 54 -6.50 -1.74 13.32
CA ALA A 54 -6.01 -1.55 14.69
C ALA A 54 -4.51 -1.84 14.80
N MET A 55 -4.05 -2.91 14.15
CA MET A 55 -2.63 -3.29 14.11
C MET A 55 -1.80 -2.19 13.45
N LEU A 56 -2.26 -1.66 12.32
CA LEU A 56 -1.54 -0.61 11.58
C LEU A 56 -1.47 0.69 12.36
N VAL A 57 -2.57 1.08 13.00
CA VAL A 57 -2.59 2.29 13.85
C VAL A 57 -1.57 2.15 14.98
N GLN A 58 -1.54 1.00 15.64
CA GLN A 58 -0.58 0.73 16.71
C GLN A 58 0.86 0.79 16.19
N ARG A 59 1.13 0.24 15.01
CA ARG A 59 2.45 0.34 14.37
C ARG A 59 2.83 1.78 14.04
N GLY A 60 1.89 2.56 13.52
CA GLY A 60 2.13 3.97 13.24
C GLY A 60 2.50 4.74 14.50
N GLN A 61 1.77 4.50 15.59
CA GLN A 61 2.06 5.12 16.87
C GLN A 61 3.46 4.75 17.39
N ALA A 62 3.83 3.47 17.27
CA ALA A 62 5.17 3.02 17.65
C ALA A 62 6.25 3.66 16.77
N GLN A 63 6.03 3.74 15.47
CA GLN A 63 6.97 4.36 14.54
C GLN A 63 7.16 5.84 14.81
N SER A 64 6.13 6.53 15.31
CA SER A 64 6.25 7.95 15.67
C SER A 64 7.31 8.18 16.75
N GLN A 65 7.57 7.16 17.57
CA GLN A 65 8.57 7.22 18.64
C GLN A 65 9.97 6.79 18.18
N THR A 66 10.04 5.84 17.25
CA THR A 66 11.31 5.23 16.84
C THR A 66 11.87 5.79 15.54
N ALA A 67 11.02 6.15 14.59
CA ALA A 67 11.43 6.64 13.28
C ALA A 67 10.46 7.70 12.76
N PRO A 68 10.31 8.85 13.46
CA PRO A 68 9.28 9.84 13.13
C PRO A 68 9.47 10.51 11.77
N HIS A 69 10.68 10.52 11.23
CA HIS A 69 11.00 11.18 9.97
C HIS A 69 11.13 10.22 8.80
N PHE A 70 10.81 8.94 9.01
CA PHE A 70 10.85 7.96 7.92
C PHE A 70 9.84 8.32 6.83
N ARG A 71 10.29 8.27 5.57
CA ARG A 71 9.45 8.50 4.38
C ARG A 71 9.69 7.35 3.41
N GLN A 72 8.58 6.86 2.81
CA GLN A 72 8.66 5.81 1.81
C GLN A 72 9.28 6.33 0.51
N SER A 73 9.88 5.45 -0.28
CA SER A 73 10.58 5.82 -1.52
C SER A 73 9.70 6.56 -2.52
N MET A 74 8.44 6.16 -2.67
CA MET A 74 7.50 6.87 -3.55
C MET A 74 7.30 8.32 -3.12
N LEU A 75 7.18 8.56 -1.82
CA LEU A 75 7.01 9.91 -1.29
C LEU A 75 8.26 10.74 -1.51
N GLN A 76 9.44 10.12 -1.38
CA GLN A 76 10.71 10.79 -1.69
C GLN A 76 10.78 11.20 -3.17
N ASP A 77 10.30 10.35 -4.07
CA ASP A 77 10.26 10.65 -5.50
C ASP A 77 9.35 11.82 -5.81
N ILE A 78 8.17 11.88 -5.16
CA ILE A 78 7.25 13.03 -5.29
C ILE A 78 7.94 14.32 -4.84
N ASP A 79 8.61 14.29 -3.68
CA ASP A 79 9.32 15.45 -3.14
C ASP A 79 10.42 15.95 -4.10
N LYS A 80 11.05 15.03 -4.82
CA LYS A 80 12.12 15.35 -5.77
C LYS A 80 11.60 15.68 -7.17
N GLY A 81 10.28 15.62 -7.39
CA GLY A 81 9.68 15.84 -8.69
C GLY A 81 9.93 14.72 -9.69
N LYS A 82 10.29 13.53 -9.22
CA LYS A 82 10.52 12.36 -10.06
C LYS A 82 9.21 11.62 -10.35
N PRO A 83 9.07 10.97 -11.53
CA PRO A 83 7.92 10.12 -11.79
C PRO A 83 7.85 8.97 -10.77
N ILE A 84 6.63 8.65 -10.35
CA ILE A 84 6.38 7.53 -9.43
C ILE A 84 6.38 6.23 -10.25
N GLU A 85 6.96 5.17 -9.70
CA GLU A 85 7.00 3.83 -10.31
C GLU A 85 5.66 3.12 -10.16
N VAL A 86 4.62 3.65 -10.79
CA VAL A 86 3.24 3.17 -10.65
C VAL A 86 3.00 1.89 -11.45
N GLU A 87 3.52 1.83 -12.70
CA GLU A 87 3.27 0.70 -13.60
C GLU A 87 3.97 -0.57 -13.14
N GLU A 88 5.15 -0.45 -12.53
CA GLU A 88 5.96 -1.57 -12.03
C GLU A 88 5.42 -2.11 -10.70
N THR A 89 4.59 -1.36 -9.99
CA THR A 89 4.02 -1.72 -8.69
C THR A 89 2.52 -2.00 -8.81
N PHE A 90 1.69 -0.98 -8.67
CA PHE A 90 0.23 -1.13 -8.73
C PHE A 90 -0.25 -1.62 -10.11
N GLY A 91 0.35 -1.13 -11.18
CA GLY A 91 0.01 -1.56 -12.54
C GLY A 91 0.28 -3.03 -12.75
N PHE A 92 1.42 -3.52 -12.25
CA PHE A 92 1.76 -4.95 -12.31
C PHE A 92 0.71 -5.79 -11.57
N ALA A 93 0.35 -5.40 -10.35
CA ALA A 93 -0.65 -6.12 -9.56
C ALA A 93 -2.00 -6.18 -10.28
N LEU A 94 -2.43 -5.07 -10.89
CA LEU A 94 -3.68 -5.02 -11.66
C LEU A 94 -3.66 -5.95 -12.87
N ARG A 95 -2.56 -5.99 -13.60
CA ARG A 95 -2.42 -6.88 -14.77
C ARG A 95 -2.47 -8.34 -14.36
N GLU A 96 -1.82 -8.70 -13.26
CA GLU A 96 -1.84 -10.07 -12.74
C GLU A 96 -3.23 -10.46 -12.23
N ALA A 97 -3.92 -9.55 -11.54
CA ALA A 97 -5.29 -9.78 -11.07
C ALA A 97 -6.24 -10.00 -12.25
N LYS A 98 -6.09 -9.22 -13.32
CA LYS A 98 -6.91 -9.35 -14.51
C LYS A 98 -6.74 -10.73 -15.18
N LYS A 99 -5.52 -11.25 -15.22
CA LYS A 99 -5.26 -12.59 -15.76
C LYS A 99 -6.00 -13.68 -15.00
N LEU A 100 -6.21 -13.48 -13.69
CA LEU A 100 -6.89 -14.42 -12.81
C LEU A 100 -8.36 -14.11 -12.61
N ASP A 101 -8.88 -13.11 -13.31
CA ASP A 101 -10.27 -12.63 -13.18
C ASP A 101 -10.59 -12.22 -11.73
N LEU A 102 -9.61 -11.62 -11.06
CA LEU A 102 -9.76 -11.09 -9.70
C LEU A 102 -9.92 -9.58 -9.72
N THR A 103 -10.76 -9.07 -8.83
CA THR A 103 -10.89 -7.64 -8.61
C THR A 103 -10.13 -7.23 -7.35
N ILE A 104 -9.32 -6.17 -7.47
CA ILE A 104 -8.59 -5.57 -6.36
C ILE A 104 -8.89 -4.06 -6.37
N PRO A 105 -10.08 -3.67 -5.92
CA PRO A 105 -10.61 -2.32 -6.15
C PRO A 105 -9.83 -1.21 -5.47
N THR A 106 -9.27 -1.45 -4.29
CA THR A 106 -8.48 -0.44 -3.57
C THR A 106 -7.16 -0.18 -4.29
N VAL A 107 -6.49 -1.24 -4.72
CA VAL A 107 -5.27 -1.14 -5.53
C VAL A 107 -5.56 -0.40 -6.83
N GLU A 108 -6.69 -0.70 -7.48
CA GLU A 108 -7.10 -0.01 -8.71
C GLU A 108 -7.30 1.48 -8.49
N THR A 109 -8.00 1.86 -7.43
CA THR A 109 -8.24 3.26 -7.10
C THR A 109 -6.92 3.99 -6.86
N CYS A 110 -6.04 3.41 -6.08
CA CYS A 110 -4.71 3.99 -5.81
C CYS A 110 -3.89 4.10 -7.10
N TYR A 111 -3.94 3.08 -7.95
CA TYR A 111 -3.27 3.11 -9.26
C TYR A 111 -3.73 4.31 -10.08
N ARG A 112 -5.04 4.51 -10.18
CA ARG A 112 -5.59 5.61 -11.00
C ARG A 112 -5.19 6.97 -10.45
N ILE A 113 -5.20 7.14 -9.14
CA ILE A 113 -4.75 8.39 -8.51
C ILE A 113 -3.28 8.66 -8.83
N LEU A 114 -2.42 7.67 -8.62
CA LEU A 114 -0.98 7.83 -8.83
C LEU A 114 -0.62 7.99 -10.31
N ALA A 115 -1.25 7.22 -11.19
CA ALA A 115 -1.05 7.34 -12.62
C ALA A 115 -1.51 8.71 -13.13
N GLY A 116 -2.62 9.21 -12.56
CA GLY A 116 -3.11 10.56 -12.87
C GLY A 116 -2.11 11.62 -12.45
N ILE A 117 -1.55 11.50 -11.25
CA ILE A 117 -0.52 12.43 -10.76
C ILE A 117 0.69 12.46 -11.69
N ASN A 118 1.15 11.29 -12.16
CA ASN A 118 2.29 11.19 -13.08
C ASN A 118 2.03 11.89 -14.42
N ARG A 119 0.77 11.97 -14.85
CA ARG A 119 0.38 12.58 -16.13
C ARG A 119 -0.01 14.03 -16.03
N LEU A 120 -0.18 14.56 -14.80
CA LEU A 120 -0.48 15.97 -14.63
C LEU A 120 0.74 16.79 -15.01
N PRO A 121 0.52 17.97 -15.67
CA PRO A 121 1.62 18.86 -15.93
C PRO A 121 2.29 19.26 -14.63
N SER A 122 3.60 19.32 -14.64
CA SER A 122 4.36 19.81 -13.50
C SER A 122 3.89 21.22 -13.16
N ILE A 123 3.36 21.41 -11.94
CA ILE A 123 3.07 22.73 -11.40
C ILE A 123 4.38 23.26 -10.81
N SER A 124 5.38 23.36 -11.64
CA SER A 124 6.58 24.04 -11.22
C SER A 124 6.31 25.52 -11.33
N ALA A 125 6.32 26.15 -10.23
CA ALA A 125 6.37 27.58 -10.20
C ALA A 125 7.67 28.07 -10.82
#